data_7c955db4c89c6172e4f34a8450e31ec2
#
_entry.id   7c955db4c89c6172e4f34a8450e31ec2
#
_cell.length_a   1.000
_cell.length_b   1.000
_cell.length_c   1.000
_cell.angle_alpha   90.00
_cell.angle_beta   90.00
_cell.angle_gamma   90.00
#
_symmetry.space_group_name_H-M   'P 1'
#
loop_
_entity.id
_entity.type
_entity.pdbx_description
1 polymer ?
#
loop_
_entity_poly.entity_id
_entity_poly.type
_entity_poly.pdbx_seq_one_letter_code
_entity_poly.pdbx_strand_id
1 'polypeptide(L)'
;MKKLMMILAGTALMVTSAPAFAGNDRPIAVGELPATAQQFIKAHFAGVEVSLSKVDEELFDKDYKVVFVNGAKVEFTKNGEWKDVECKYGEVPAAIVPQQIRDYVAKNYPDRKITAIDRDRRDYEVELDNGLGLKFDLKFRLIDIDN
;
A
#
# COMPACT_ATOMS: atom_id res chain seq x y z
N MET A 1 -18.86 41.81 -53.14
CA MET A 1 -19.05 40.46 -52.53
C MET A 1 -18.09 40.35 -51.35
N LYS A 2 -18.64 40.46 -50.16
CA LYS A 2 -17.85 40.25 -48.92
C LYS A 2 -17.98 38.81 -48.48
N LYS A 3 -16.88 38.07 -48.57
CA LYS A 3 -16.81 36.73 -48.00
C LYS A 3 -16.62 36.86 -46.50
N LEU A 4 -17.62 36.44 -45.75
CA LEU A 4 -17.54 36.32 -44.29
C LEU A 4 -16.72 35.07 -44.00
N MET A 5 -15.47 35.23 -43.51
CA MET A 5 -14.67 34.17 -42.98
C MET A 5 -15.13 33.89 -41.55
N MET A 6 -15.93 32.84 -41.35
CA MET A 6 -16.24 32.33 -40.04
C MET A 6 -14.99 31.61 -39.53
N ILE A 7 -14.29 32.22 -38.60
CA ILE A 7 -13.28 31.56 -37.81
C ILE A 7 -14.00 30.73 -36.76
N LEU A 8 -14.12 29.43 -37.00
CA LEU A 8 -14.55 28.50 -35.95
C LEU A 8 -13.36 28.37 -34.98
N ALA A 9 -13.41 29.09 -33.88
CA ALA A 9 -12.56 28.86 -32.75
C ALA A 9 -13.00 27.54 -32.12
N GLY A 10 -12.34 26.45 -32.47
CA GLY A 10 -12.46 25.18 -31.82
C GLY A 10 -11.88 25.29 -30.42
N THR A 11 -12.75 25.52 -29.42
CA THR A 11 -12.37 25.30 -28.04
C THR A 11 -12.18 23.81 -27.85
N ALA A 12 -10.93 23.36 -27.89
CA ALA A 12 -10.55 22.06 -27.43
C ALA A 12 -10.85 21.99 -25.93
N LEU A 13 -11.98 21.37 -25.58
CA LEU A 13 -12.23 20.96 -24.21
C LEU A 13 -11.20 19.88 -23.89
N MET A 14 -10.14 20.26 -23.18
CA MET A 14 -9.29 19.30 -22.52
C MET A 14 -10.11 18.67 -21.39
N VAL A 15 -10.70 17.51 -21.69
CA VAL A 15 -11.27 16.66 -20.66
C VAL A 15 -10.08 16.07 -19.91
N THR A 16 -9.67 16.73 -18.85
CA THR A 16 -8.78 16.10 -17.88
C THR A 16 -9.58 15.00 -17.21
N SER A 17 -9.38 13.77 -17.64
CA SER A 17 -9.93 12.62 -16.94
C SER A 17 -9.25 12.55 -15.59
N ALA A 18 -9.91 13.06 -14.54
CA ALA A 18 -9.50 12.81 -13.18
C ALA A 18 -9.57 11.30 -12.91
N PRO A 19 -8.58 10.72 -12.22
CA PRO A 19 -8.66 9.32 -11.86
C PRO A 19 -9.94 9.09 -11.04
N ALA A 20 -10.77 8.15 -11.50
CA ALA A 20 -11.97 7.77 -10.78
C ALA A 20 -11.57 6.90 -9.59
N PHE A 21 -11.89 7.35 -8.37
CA PHE A 21 -11.74 6.55 -7.16
C PHE A 21 -13.04 5.83 -6.88
N ALA A 22 -12.95 4.50 -6.60
CA ALA A 22 -14.10 3.71 -6.22
C ALA A 22 -14.51 4.00 -4.77
N GLY A 23 -15.82 4.12 -4.51
CA GLY A 23 -16.36 4.32 -3.16
C GLY A 23 -16.04 5.70 -2.58
N ASN A 24 -15.63 5.72 -1.31
CA ASN A 24 -15.31 6.93 -0.55
C ASN A 24 -13.81 7.26 -0.56
N ASP A 25 -13.06 6.63 -1.44
CA ASP A 25 -11.62 6.90 -1.62
C ASP A 25 -11.40 8.32 -2.14
N ARG A 26 -10.51 9.05 -1.49
CA ARG A 26 -10.04 10.34 -1.99
C ARG A 26 -8.55 10.52 -1.80
N PRO A 27 -7.86 11.17 -2.76
CA PRO A 27 -6.44 11.47 -2.59
C PRO A 27 -6.23 12.50 -1.47
N ILE A 28 -5.12 12.34 -0.77
CA ILE A 28 -4.67 13.25 0.29
C ILE A 28 -3.18 13.52 0.13
N ALA A 29 -2.68 14.60 0.75
CA ALA A 29 -1.25 14.81 0.88
C ALA A 29 -0.66 13.92 1.97
N VAL A 30 0.63 13.57 1.85
CA VAL A 30 1.33 12.76 2.87
C VAL A 30 1.26 13.40 4.26
N GLY A 31 1.30 14.73 4.33
CA GLY A 31 1.15 15.48 5.58
C GLY A 31 -0.21 15.35 6.26
N GLU A 32 -1.23 14.86 5.56
CA GLU A 32 -2.57 14.59 6.09
C GLU A 32 -2.69 13.19 6.70
N LEU A 33 -1.69 12.33 6.53
CA LEU A 33 -1.63 11.04 7.20
C LEU A 33 -1.47 11.22 8.72
N PRO A 34 -1.97 10.28 9.54
CA PRO A 34 -1.64 10.27 10.97
C PRO A 34 -0.13 10.30 11.22
N ALA A 35 0.29 10.96 12.29
CA ALA A 35 1.71 11.10 12.61
C ALA A 35 2.45 9.77 12.70
N THR A 36 1.82 8.74 13.26
CA THR A 36 2.38 7.38 13.35
C THR A 36 2.66 6.79 11.97
N ALA A 37 1.75 7.00 11.01
CA ALA A 37 1.94 6.55 9.62
C ALA A 37 3.10 7.30 8.95
N GLN A 38 3.20 8.61 9.15
CA GLN A 38 4.30 9.41 8.62
C GLN A 38 5.65 8.95 9.19
N GLN A 39 5.72 8.65 10.48
CA GLN A 39 6.92 8.11 11.13
C GLN A 39 7.31 6.73 10.58
N PHE A 40 6.33 5.87 10.33
CA PHE A 40 6.55 4.56 9.72
C PHE A 40 7.18 4.69 8.32
N ILE A 41 6.66 5.59 7.50
CA ILE A 41 7.21 5.85 6.17
C ILE A 41 8.67 6.35 6.26
N LYS A 42 8.95 7.26 7.16
CA LYS A 42 10.32 7.76 7.37
C LYS A 42 11.28 6.69 7.86
N ALA A 43 10.81 5.77 8.69
CA ALA A 43 11.64 4.71 9.27
C ALA A 43 11.95 3.59 8.26
N HIS A 44 11.00 3.24 7.39
CA HIS A 44 11.08 2.04 6.55
C HIS A 44 11.17 2.32 5.05
N PHE A 45 10.75 3.49 4.60
CA PHE A 45 10.72 3.89 3.20
C PHE A 45 11.42 5.24 2.96
N ALA A 46 12.46 5.51 3.75
CA ALA A 46 13.25 6.73 3.60
C ALA A 46 13.82 6.84 2.18
N GLY A 47 13.68 8.02 1.56
CA GLY A 47 14.19 8.28 0.22
C GLY A 47 13.36 7.68 -0.92
N VAL A 48 12.27 6.95 -0.62
CA VAL A 48 11.35 6.45 -1.64
C VAL A 48 10.22 7.46 -1.83
N GLU A 49 10.04 7.91 -3.07
CA GLU A 49 9.01 8.90 -3.41
C GLU A 49 7.62 8.27 -3.34
N VAL A 50 6.66 9.01 -2.78
CA VAL A 50 5.25 8.63 -2.75
C VAL A 50 4.60 9.02 -4.07
N SER A 51 4.00 8.04 -4.74
CA SER A 51 3.23 8.23 -5.97
C SER A 51 1.79 8.67 -5.69
N LEU A 52 1.16 8.08 -4.67
CA LEU A 52 -0.23 8.37 -4.29
C LEU A 52 -0.41 8.09 -2.81
N SER A 53 -1.09 8.99 -2.12
CA SER A 53 -1.67 8.71 -0.82
C SER A 53 -3.16 9.01 -0.85
N LYS A 54 -3.94 8.13 -0.24
CA LYS A 54 -5.41 8.25 -0.22
C LYS A 54 -5.97 7.80 1.11
N VAL A 55 -7.15 8.29 1.41
CA VAL A 55 -7.98 7.85 2.52
C VAL A 55 -9.25 7.20 1.98
N ASP A 56 -9.64 6.10 2.59
CA ASP A 56 -10.93 5.45 2.43
C ASP A 56 -11.73 5.66 3.71
N GLU A 57 -12.82 6.38 3.62
CA GLU A 57 -13.71 6.70 4.75
C GLU A 57 -15.03 5.96 4.59
N GLU A 58 -15.25 4.98 5.43
CA GLU A 58 -16.54 4.32 5.58
C GLU A 58 -17.22 4.76 6.89
N LEU A 59 -18.48 4.38 7.06
CA LEU A 59 -19.36 4.89 8.12
C LEU A 59 -18.77 4.78 9.54
N PHE A 60 -17.96 3.73 9.81
CA PHE A 60 -17.36 3.44 11.12
C PHE A 60 -15.87 3.09 11.02
N ASP A 61 -15.30 3.20 9.81
CA ASP A 61 -13.93 2.84 9.57
C ASP A 61 -13.22 3.86 8.69
N LYS A 62 -11.92 3.93 8.85
CA LYS A 62 -11.08 4.84 8.08
C LYS A 62 -9.70 4.20 7.90
N ASP A 63 -9.35 3.96 6.66
CA ASP A 63 -8.06 3.42 6.28
C ASP A 63 -7.29 4.40 5.40
N TYR A 64 -5.99 4.35 5.48
CA TYR A 64 -5.09 5.12 4.63
C TYR A 64 -4.25 4.17 3.78
N LYS A 65 -4.04 4.54 2.54
CA LYS A 65 -3.19 3.78 1.62
C LYS A 65 -2.15 4.69 1.00
N VAL A 66 -0.90 4.22 0.99
CA VAL A 66 0.22 4.91 0.36
C VAL A 66 0.82 3.99 -0.70
N VAL A 67 0.99 4.51 -1.90
CA VAL A 67 1.66 3.84 -3.02
C VAL A 67 2.93 4.60 -3.34
N PHE A 68 4.03 3.89 -3.43
CA PHE A 68 5.35 4.45 -3.75
C PHE A 68 5.69 4.26 -5.23
N VAL A 69 6.56 5.08 -5.76
CA VAL A 69 6.99 5.01 -7.17
C VAL A 69 7.68 3.69 -7.53
N ASN A 70 8.27 2.99 -6.56
CA ASN A 70 8.87 1.67 -6.75
C ASN A 70 7.84 0.51 -6.75
N GLY A 71 6.54 0.82 -6.66
CA GLY A 71 5.46 -0.16 -6.61
C GLY A 71 5.11 -0.68 -5.22
N ALA A 72 5.85 -0.31 -4.17
CA ALA A 72 5.49 -0.66 -2.81
C ALA A 72 4.18 0.01 -2.39
N LYS A 73 3.41 -0.66 -1.53
CA LYS A 73 2.14 -0.18 -0.99
C LYS A 73 2.09 -0.43 0.50
N VAL A 74 1.55 0.51 1.24
CA VAL A 74 1.31 0.37 2.68
C VAL A 74 -0.10 0.84 3.00
N GLU A 75 -0.82 0.04 3.76
CA GLU A 75 -2.11 0.44 4.33
C GLU A 75 -1.98 0.65 5.84
N PHE A 76 -2.66 1.68 6.32
CA PHE A 76 -2.68 2.06 7.73
C PHE A 76 -4.11 2.13 8.23
N THR A 77 -4.29 1.81 9.51
CA THR A 77 -5.55 2.04 10.22
C THR A 77 -5.78 3.54 10.46
N LYS A 78 -6.97 3.89 10.93
CA LYS A 78 -7.31 5.27 11.32
C LYS A 78 -6.33 5.90 12.33
N ASN A 79 -5.66 5.10 13.12
CA ASN A 79 -4.67 5.56 14.10
C ASN A 79 -3.24 5.63 13.54
N GLY A 80 -3.05 5.28 12.26
CA GLY A 80 -1.74 5.28 11.61
C GLY A 80 -0.91 4.03 11.86
N GLU A 81 -1.47 2.98 12.47
CA GLU A 81 -0.83 1.68 12.60
C GLU A 81 -0.85 0.96 11.25
N TRP A 82 0.28 0.41 10.83
CA TRP A 82 0.29 -0.36 9.58
C TRP A 82 -0.53 -1.65 9.72
N LYS A 83 -1.21 -2.02 8.66
CA LYS A 83 -1.99 -3.26 8.58
C LYS A 83 -1.62 -4.14 7.40
N ASP A 84 -1.08 -3.54 6.34
CA ASP A 84 -0.64 -4.25 5.13
C ASP A 84 0.59 -3.54 4.56
N VAL A 85 1.61 -4.32 4.18
CA VAL A 85 2.80 -3.85 3.47
C VAL A 85 3.08 -4.79 2.33
N GLU A 86 3.10 -4.28 1.10
CA GLU A 86 3.38 -5.04 -0.11
C GLU A 86 4.57 -4.44 -0.85
N CYS A 87 5.58 -5.26 -1.13
CA CYS A 87 6.76 -4.89 -1.91
C CYS A 87 6.93 -5.89 -3.07
N LYS A 88 5.99 -5.85 -4.02
CA LYS A 88 5.86 -6.83 -5.11
C LYS A 88 7.15 -7.03 -5.91
N TYR A 89 7.93 -5.98 -6.10
CA TYR A 89 9.16 -6.02 -6.91
C TYR A 89 10.44 -6.05 -6.06
N GLY A 90 10.31 -6.30 -4.77
CA GLY A 90 11.42 -6.31 -3.83
C GLY A 90 11.13 -7.20 -2.64
N GLU A 91 11.48 -6.73 -1.48
CA GLU A 91 11.32 -7.42 -0.20
C GLU A 91 10.78 -6.47 0.85
N VAL A 92 9.88 -6.94 1.69
CA VAL A 92 9.41 -6.17 2.85
C VAL A 92 10.60 -5.89 3.76
N PRO A 93 10.82 -4.65 4.20
CA PRO A 93 11.90 -4.33 5.14
C PRO A 93 11.86 -5.26 6.36
N ALA A 94 13.00 -5.85 6.69
CA ALA A 94 13.09 -6.86 7.76
C ALA A 94 12.59 -6.35 9.12
N ALA A 95 12.79 -5.06 9.41
CA ALA A 95 12.35 -4.45 10.65
C ALA A 95 10.81 -4.42 10.83
N ILE A 96 10.05 -4.56 9.74
CA ILE A 96 8.58 -4.61 9.78
C ILE A 96 8.09 -6.01 10.18
N VAL A 97 8.81 -7.06 9.75
CA VAL A 97 8.42 -8.45 9.98
C VAL A 97 8.87 -8.91 11.37
N PRO A 98 7.97 -9.46 12.19
CA PRO A 98 8.37 -10.06 13.47
C PRO A 98 9.50 -11.07 13.30
N GLN A 99 10.47 -11.04 14.22
CA GLN A 99 11.67 -11.87 14.12
C GLN A 99 11.34 -13.36 14.05
N GLN A 100 10.37 -13.82 14.81
CA GLN A 100 9.97 -15.24 14.82
C GLN A 100 9.44 -15.68 13.46
N ILE A 101 8.73 -14.80 12.74
CA ILE A 101 8.27 -15.08 11.37
C ILE A 101 9.45 -15.11 10.41
N ARG A 102 10.38 -14.16 10.53
CA ARG A 102 11.61 -14.15 9.72
C ARG A 102 12.43 -15.42 9.91
N ASP A 103 12.58 -15.84 11.16
CA ASP A 103 13.32 -17.04 11.52
C ASP A 103 12.67 -18.30 10.93
N TYR A 104 11.33 -18.38 10.98
CA TYR A 104 10.59 -19.48 10.37
C TYR A 104 10.81 -19.55 8.85
N VAL A 105 10.71 -18.41 8.16
CA VAL A 105 10.93 -18.34 6.71
C VAL A 105 12.37 -18.69 6.37
N ALA A 106 13.34 -18.16 7.09
CA ALA A 106 14.76 -18.46 6.86
C ALA A 106 15.10 -19.95 7.04
N LYS A 107 14.44 -20.60 7.99
CA LYS A 107 14.65 -22.03 8.27
C LYS A 107 13.97 -22.94 7.24
N ASN A 108 12.74 -22.62 6.84
CA ASN A 108 11.92 -23.51 6.02
C ASN A 108 11.91 -23.13 4.53
N TYR A 109 12.18 -21.86 4.21
CA TYR A 109 12.18 -21.32 2.86
C TYR A 109 13.37 -20.38 2.65
N PRO A 110 14.62 -20.88 2.79
CA PRO A 110 15.83 -20.02 2.86
C PRO A 110 16.10 -19.21 1.58
N ASP A 111 15.60 -19.69 0.42
CA ASP A 111 15.82 -19.04 -0.88
C ASP A 111 14.65 -18.14 -1.28
N ARG A 112 13.72 -17.86 -0.36
CA ARG A 112 12.54 -17.04 -0.63
C ARG A 112 12.58 -15.71 0.10
N LYS A 113 12.00 -14.69 -0.54
CA LYS A 113 11.84 -13.36 0.02
C LYS A 113 10.40 -13.16 0.46
N ILE A 114 10.20 -12.41 1.53
CA ILE A 114 8.88 -11.96 1.95
C ILE A 114 8.53 -10.72 1.13
N THR A 115 7.51 -10.82 0.29
CA THR A 115 7.05 -9.74 -0.59
C THR A 115 5.84 -9.00 -0.07
N ALA A 116 5.12 -9.57 0.90
CA ALA A 116 4.02 -8.91 1.56
C ALA A 116 3.85 -9.41 2.99
N ILE A 117 3.30 -8.56 3.84
CA ILE A 117 2.86 -8.92 5.18
C ILE A 117 1.60 -8.14 5.51
N ASP A 118 0.60 -8.82 6.04
CA ASP A 118 -0.55 -8.19 6.64
C ASP A 118 -0.77 -8.68 8.07
N ARG A 119 -1.47 -7.89 8.85
CA ARG A 119 -1.84 -8.22 10.21
C ARG A 119 -3.21 -7.66 10.56
N ASP A 120 -3.92 -8.41 11.37
CA ASP A 120 -5.15 -7.97 11.99
C ASP A 120 -5.15 -8.31 13.49
N ARG A 121 -6.33 -8.31 14.11
CA ARG A 121 -6.47 -8.61 15.54
C ARG A 121 -6.23 -10.08 15.90
N ARG A 122 -6.18 -10.98 14.90
CA ARG A 122 -6.15 -12.43 15.08
C ARG A 122 -4.87 -13.07 14.62
N ASP A 123 -4.27 -12.55 13.55
CA ASP A 123 -3.18 -13.22 12.90
C ASP A 123 -2.26 -12.28 12.09
N TYR A 124 -1.14 -12.86 11.67
CA TYR A 124 -0.24 -12.31 10.67
C TYR A 124 -0.23 -13.24 9.46
N GLU A 125 -0.19 -12.67 8.28
CA GLU A 125 0.02 -13.41 7.04
C GLU A 125 1.18 -12.81 6.25
N VAL A 126 2.10 -13.66 5.80
CA VAL A 126 3.17 -13.26 4.90
C VAL A 126 3.04 -13.96 3.57
N GLU A 127 3.37 -13.28 2.50
CA GLU A 127 3.47 -13.84 1.16
C GLU A 127 4.93 -13.89 0.73
N LEU A 128 5.33 -15.03 0.19
CA LEU A 128 6.67 -15.24 -0.36
C LEU A 128 6.70 -14.92 -1.87
N ASP A 129 7.88 -14.71 -2.41
CA ASP A 129 8.08 -14.33 -3.82
C ASP A 129 7.65 -15.42 -4.84
N ASN A 130 7.33 -16.62 -4.39
CA ASN A 130 6.71 -17.68 -5.19
C ASN A 130 5.18 -17.75 -5.07
N GLY A 131 4.55 -16.79 -4.38
CA GLY A 131 3.10 -16.73 -4.16
C GLY A 131 2.59 -17.53 -2.95
N LEU A 132 3.47 -18.22 -2.23
CA LEU A 132 3.07 -18.99 -1.05
C LEU A 132 2.70 -18.06 0.11
N GLY A 133 1.52 -18.25 0.67
CA GLY A 133 1.04 -17.54 1.86
C GLY A 133 1.26 -18.37 3.13
N LEU A 134 1.79 -17.74 4.16
CA LEU A 134 2.00 -18.35 5.48
C LEU A 134 1.25 -17.52 6.53
N LYS A 135 0.34 -18.17 7.23
CA LYS A 135 -0.45 -17.54 8.28
C LYS A 135 0.03 -17.96 9.67
N PHE A 136 0.22 -16.99 10.54
CA PHE A 136 0.68 -17.18 11.92
C PHE A 136 -0.34 -16.59 12.90
N ASP A 137 -0.54 -17.24 14.04
CA ASP A 137 -1.30 -16.65 15.12
C ASP A 137 -0.50 -15.51 15.82
N LEU A 138 -1.11 -14.84 16.81
CA LEU A 138 -0.44 -13.75 17.54
C LEU A 138 0.73 -14.21 18.42
N LYS A 139 0.92 -15.50 18.60
CA LYS A 139 2.08 -16.11 19.26
C LYS A 139 3.14 -16.58 18.25
N PHE A 140 2.98 -16.19 16.97
CA PHE A 140 3.86 -16.51 15.86
C PHE A 140 3.98 -18.01 15.56
N ARG A 141 2.90 -18.75 15.84
CA ARG A 141 2.79 -20.17 15.44
C ARG A 141 2.12 -20.26 14.09
N LEU A 142 2.68 -21.06 13.18
CA LEU A 142 2.08 -21.32 11.88
C LEU A 142 0.75 -22.04 12.05
N ILE A 143 -0.31 -21.48 11.47
CA ILE A 143 -1.67 -22.03 11.52
C ILE A 143 -2.25 -22.38 10.17
N ASP A 144 -1.69 -21.86 9.07
CA ASP A 144 -2.16 -22.18 7.72
C ASP A 144 -1.07 -21.91 6.68
N ILE A 145 -1.11 -22.66 5.58
CA ILE A 145 -0.29 -22.46 4.39
C ILE A 145 -1.22 -22.44 3.20
N ASP A 146 -1.19 -21.34 2.45
CA ASP A 146 -2.01 -21.13 1.25
C ASP A 146 -1.12 -21.02 0.00
N ASN A 147 -1.57 -21.67 -1.10
CA ASN A 147 -0.80 -21.77 -2.35
C ASN A 147 -1.59 -21.21 -3.53
#